data_3f646b5bf22f8d51356095dc3367142e
#
_entry.id   3f646b5bf22f8d51356095dc3367142e
#
_cell.length_a   1.000
_cell.length_b   1.000
_cell.length_c   1.000
_cell.angle_alpha   90.00
_cell.angle_beta   90.00
_cell.angle_gamma   90.00
#
_symmetry.space_group_name_H-M   'P 1'
#
loop_
_entity.id
_entity.type
_entity.pdbx_description
1 polymer ?
#
loop_
_entity_poly.entity_id
_entity_poly.type
_entity_poly.pdbx_seq_one_letter_code
_entity_poly.pdbx_strand_id
1 'polypeptide(L)'
;MSTEISKLLAIEAVKNVRKRYCHYLDANRMDALAQLFAPDAVCEVDRGVWRGRDAIREGLSEAFKAFDTQNRGRYPFLHAIANQWVELVDEDRAEGRCYLIDLVTTRPPSESPFLLLGLYADEYRLMDGHWLISRTRLDVVWPQPNGGGGDPGNGLVLPN
;
A
#
# COMPACT_ATOMS: atom_id res chain seq x y z
N MET A 1 21.78 -3.54 -22.29
CA MET A 1 20.67 -4.40 -21.80
C MET A 1 19.55 -4.33 -22.83
N SER A 2 18.84 -5.43 -23.13
CA SER A 2 17.70 -5.34 -24.05
C SER A 2 16.59 -4.52 -23.38
N THR A 3 15.80 -3.80 -24.19
CA THR A 3 14.67 -2.98 -23.72
C THR A 3 13.70 -3.81 -22.85
N GLU A 4 13.47 -5.08 -23.17
CA GLU A 4 12.61 -5.98 -22.40
C GLU A 4 13.14 -6.29 -21.00
N ILE A 5 14.45 -6.52 -20.87
CA ILE A 5 15.08 -6.76 -19.56
C ILE A 5 14.95 -5.49 -18.70
N SER A 6 15.17 -4.31 -19.27
CA SER A 6 15.02 -3.05 -18.53
C SER A 6 13.59 -2.83 -18.03
N LYS A 7 12.58 -3.15 -18.83
CA LYS A 7 11.18 -3.12 -18.43
C LYS A 7 10.88 -4.09 -17.28
N LEU A 8 11.34 -5.34 -17.37
CA LEU A 8 11.15 -6.33 -16.32
C LEU A 8 11.78 -5.89 -15.00
N LEU A 9 12.98 -5.31 -15.04
CA LEU A 9 13.65 -4.78 -13.85
C LEU A 9 12.90 -3.59 -13.25
N ALA A 10 12.35 -2.71 -14.07
CA ALA A 10 11.52 -1.59 -13.62
C ALA A 10 10.24 -2.09 -12.93
N ILE A 11 9.53 -3.05 -13.54
CA ILE A 11 8.32 -3.67 -12.95
C ILE A 11 8.65 -4.30 -11.59
N GLU A 12 9.74 -5.07 -11.47
CA GLU A 12 10.13 -5.65 -10.19
C GLU A 12 10.55 -4.59 -9.16
N ALA A 13 11.19 -3.51 -9.59
CA ALA A 13 11.52 -2.40 -8.71
C ALA A 13 10.25 -1.73 -8.15
N VAL A 14 9.24 -1.49 -8.98
CA VAL A 14 7.92 -0.95 -8.57
C VAL A 14 7.23 -1.91 -7.61
N LYS A 15 7.15 -3.21 -7.93
CA LYS A 15 6.56 -4.22 -7.02
C LYS A 15 7.24 -4.23 -5.65
N ASN A 16 8.56 -4.05 -5.61
CA ASN A 16 9.31 -4.01 -4.36
C ASN A 16 8.97 -2.78 -3.49
N VAL A 17 8.53 -1.66 -4.07
CA VAL A 17 8.07 -0.51 -3.29
C VAL A 17 6.86 -0.89 -2.44
N ARG A 18 5.84 -1.53 -3.01
CA ARG A 18 4.63 -1.95 -2.26
C ARG A 18 4.96 -3.03 -1.24
N LYS A 19 5.82 -3.98 -1.55
CA LYS A 19 6.28 -5.01 -0.60
C LYS A 19 6.97 -4.37 0.61
N ARG A 20 7.88 -3.42 0.39
CA ARG A 20 8.56 -2.68 1.47
C ARG A 20 7.58 -1.85 2.30
N TYR A 21 6.56 -1.25 1.67
CA TYR A 21 5.51 -0.52 2.38
C TYR A 21 4.87 -1.41 3.46
N CYS A 22 4.41 -2.61 3.10
CA CYS A 22 3.81 -3.54 4.06
C CYS A 22 4.78 -3.89 5.19
N HIS A 23 6.00 -4.27 4.87
CA HIS A 23 7.00 -4.60 5.88
C HIS A 23 7.36 -3.44 6.81
N TYR A 24 7.47 -2.22 6.28
CA TYR A 24 7.80 -1.05 7.12
C TYR A 24 6.62 -0.64 7.99
N LEU A 25 5.40 -0.76 7.48
CA LEU A 25 4.18 -0.51 8.23
C LEU A 25 4.05 -1.49 9.41
N ASP A 26 4.16 -2.79 9.14
CA ASP A 26 4.09 -3.86 10.15
C ASP A 26 5.18 -3.70 11.23
N ALA A 27 6.36 -3.24 10.85
CA ALA A 27 7.49 -3.05 11.75
C ALA A 27 7.52 -1.66 12.43
N ASN A 28 6.50 -0.81 12.22
CA ASN A 28 6.45 0.58 12.73
C ASN A 28 7.67 1.43 12.31
N ARG A 29 8.18 1.23 11.10
CA ARG A 29 9.31 1.99 10.57
C ARG A 29 8.83 3.17 9.74
N MET A 30 8.10 4.10 10.37
CA MET A 30 7.37 5.18 9.69
C MET A 30 8.26 6.13 8.89
N ASP A 31 9.47 6.42 9.37
CA ASP A 31 10.41 7.27 8.62
C ASP A 31 10.89 6.57 7.32
N ALA A 32 11.21 5.28 7.39
CA ALA A 32 11.58 4.50 6.21
C ALA A 32 10.41 4.31 5.26
N LEU A 33 9.19 4.10 5.81
CA LEU A 33 7.96 4.00 5.03
C LEU A 33 7.68 5.31 4.28
N ALA A 34 7.81 6.46 4.92
CA ALA A 34 7.61 7.76 4.31
C ALA A 34 8.52 8.00 3.10
N GLN A 35 9.76 7.48 3.11
CA GLN A 35 10.68 7.58 1.98
C GLN A 35 10.25 6.79 0.75
N LEU A 36 9.27 5.89 0.85
CA LEU A 36 8.68 5.20 -0.30
C LEU A 36 7.71 6.08 -1.08
N PHE A 37 7.31 7.23 -0.53
CA PHE A 37 6.39 8.16 -1.15
C PHE A 37 7.12 9.33 -1.82
N ALA A 38 6.58 9.79 -2.94
CA ALA A 38 6.99 11.05 -3.55
C ALA A 38 6.70 12.23 -2.57
N PRO A 39 7.46 13.35 -2.64
CA PRO A 39 7.25 14.48 -1.73
C PRO A 39 5.82 15.02 -1.71
N ASP A 40 5.16 15.01 -2.88
CA ASP A 40 3.79 15.49 -3.13
C ASP A 40 2.74 14.37 -3.22
N ALA A 41 3.07 13.16 -2.77
CA ALA A 41 2.20 12.00 -2.88
C ALA A 41 0.82 12.17 -2.23
N VAL A 42 -0.15 11.42 -2.71
CA VAL A 42 -1.51 11.36 -2.16
C VAL A 42 -1.78 9.95 -1.65
N CYS A 43 -2.24 9.83 -0.41
CA CYS A 43 -2.66 8.58 0.20
C CYS A 43 -4.13 8.67 0.60
N GLU A 44 -4.96 7.82 -0.01
CA GLU A 44 -6.41 7.77 0.20
C GLU A 44 -6.75 6.44 0.89
N VAL A 45 -7.24 6.53 2.10
CA VAL A 45 -7.62 5.36 2.91
C VAL A 45 -9.00 5.59 3.55
N ASP A 46 -9.55 4.59 4.22
CA ASP A 46 -10.82 4.67 4.94
C ASP A 46 -10.87 5.80 5.99
N ARG A 47 -9.70 6.22 6.49
CA ARG A 47 -9.55 7.28 7.50
C ARG A 47 -9.43 8.68 6.92
N GLY A 48 -9.35 8.82 5.61
CA GLY A 48 -9.26 10.11 4.92
C GLY A 48 -8.21 10.16 3.82
N VAL A 49 -7.84 11.37 3.48
CA VAL A 49 -6.86 11.66 2.42
C VAL A 49 -5.71 12.48 2.99
N TRP A 50 -4.50 11.95 2.87
CA TRP A 50 -3.28 12.65 3.28
C TRP A 50 -2.49 13.08 2.05
N ARG A 51 -2.00 14.32 2.05
CA ARG A 51 -1.28 14.92 0.92
C ARG A 51 0.11 15.35 1.36
N GLY A 52 1.11 14.88 0.63
CA GLY A 52 2.51 15.08 0.93
C GLY A 52 3.07 14.04 1.91
N ARG A 53 4.35 13.77 1.75
CA ARG A 53 5.08 12.73 2.50
C ARG A 53 4.94 12.87 4.02
N ASP A 54 5.04 14.08 4.54
CA ASP A 54 4.98 14.33 5.98
C ASP A 54 3.59 14.06 6.55
N ALA A 55 2.52 14.53 5.87
CA ALA A 55 1.15 14.26 6.29
C ALA A 55 0.82 12.75 6.22
N ILE A 56 1.35 12.04 5.22
CA ILE A 56 1.21 10.58 5.11
C ILE A 56 1.91 9.89 6.28
N ARG A 57 3.14 10.30 6.61
CA ARG A 57 3.89 9.77 7.76
C ARG A 57 3.13 9.97 9.07
N GLU A 58 2.62 11.17 9.29
CA GLU A 58 1.84 11.49 10.49
C GLU A 58 0.55 10.68 10.57
N GLY A 59 -0.24 10.64 9.49
CA GLY A 59 -1.49 9.89 9.44
C GLY A 59 -1.31 8.39 9.66
N LEU A 60 -0.28 7.78 9.06
CA LEU A 60 0.05 6.37 9.29
C LEU A 60 0.57 6.12 10.70
N SER A 61 1.32 7.07 11.29
CA SER A 61 1.78 6.97 12.68
C SER A 61 0.60 7.03 13.67
N GLU A 62 -0.39 7.89 13.41
CA GLU A 62 -1.61 7.96 14.23
C GLU A 62 -2.46 6.70 14.07
N ALA A 63 -2.61 6.19 12.84
CA ALA A 63 -3.28 4.92 12.60
C ALA A 63 -2.59 3.78 13.35
N PHE A 64 -1.26 3.72 13.31
CA PHE A 64 -0.50 2.73 14.08
C PHE A 64 -0.82 2.81 15.58
N LYS A 65 -0.76 4.00 16.18
CA LYS A 65 -1.06 4.21 17.61
C LYS A 65 -2.48 3.75 17.96
N ALA A 66 -3.44 3.99 17.08
CA ALA A 66 -4.83 3.60 17.30
C ALA A 66 -5.03 2.07 17.33
N PHE A 67 -4.20 1.32 16.61
CA PHE A 67 -4.26 -0.15 16.59
C PHE A 67 -3.34 -0.80 17.63
N ASP A 68 -2.21 -0.21 17.98
CA ASP A 68 -1.29 -0.76 18.99
C ASP A 68 -1.72 -0.39 20.42
N THR A 69 -2.93 -0.80 20.79
CA THR A 69 -3.51 -0.52 22.11
C THR A 69 -2.72 -1.11 23.29
N GLN A 70 -1.82 -2.06 23.00
CA GLN A 70 -0.97 -2.71 24.01
C GLN A 70 0.46 -2.18 24.04
N ASN A 71 0.73 -1.12 23.27
CA ASN A 71 2.04 -0.46 23.17
C ASN A 71 3.20 -1.44 22.86
N ARG A 72 2.98 -2.33 21.89
CA ARG A 72 3.95 -3.34 21.47
C ARG A 72 5.05 -2.81 20.57
N GLY A 73 4.88 -1.60 20.00
CA GLY A 73 5.78 -1.01 19.01
C GLY A 73 5.74 -1.65 17.64
N ARG A 74 4.75 -2.51 17.39
CA ARG A 74 4.47 -3.15 16.09
C ARG A 74 2.97 -3.31 15.88
N TYR A 75 2.53 -3.39 14.63
CA TYR A 75 1.14 -3.68 14.33
C TYR A 75 0.71 -5.02 14.94
N PRO A 76 -0.51 -5.11 15.45
CA PRO A 76 -1.07 -6.37 15.93
C PRO A 76 -1.53 -7.30 14.80
N PHE A 77 -1.29 -6.92 13.54
CA PHE A 77 -1.68 -7.68 12.35
C PHE A 77 -0.61 -7.57 11.26
N LEU A 78 -0.75 -8.38 10.21
CA LEU A 78 0.11 -8.40 9.04
C LEU A 78 -0.65 -7.91 7.82
N HIS A 79 -0.02 -7.01 7.04
CA HIS A 79 -0.48 -6.58 5.74
C HIS A 79 0.05 -7.57 4.68
N ALA A 80 -0.69 -8.66 4.43
CA ALA A 80 -0.36 -9.57 3.34
C ALA A 80 -0.94 -9.03 2.02
N ILE A 81 -0.15 -9.05 0.94
CA ILE A 81 -0.61 -8.67 -0.40
C ILE A 81 -0.59 -9.86 -1.35
N ALA A 82 -1.58 -9.91 -2.23
CA ALA A 82 -1.72 -10.95 -3.25
C ALA A 82 -2.08 -10.36 -4.61
N ASN A 83 -1.91 -11.15 -5.67
CA ASN A 83 -2.28 -10.82 -7.05
C ASN A 83 -1.74 -9.45 -7.50
N GLN A 84 -0.49 -9.16 -7.16
CA GLN A 84 0.12 -7.89 -7.51
C GLN A 84 0.37 -7.79 -9.01
N TRP A 85 -0.23 -6.77 -9.62
CA TRP A 85 -0.07 -6.40 -11.01
C TRP A 85 0.57 -5.02 -11.11
N VAL A 86 1.46 -4.83 -12.07
CA VAL A 86 2.13 -3.55 -12.36
C VAL A 86 2.29 -3.40 -13.86
N GLU A 87 1.98 -2.22 -14.37
CA GLU A 87 2.18 -1.82 -15.75
C GLU A 87 2.97 -0.50 -15.80
N LEU A 88 3.93 -0.44 -16.73
CA LEU A 88 4.64 0.81 -17.03
C LEU A 88 3.80 1.63 -17.99
N VAL A 89 3.42 2.84 -17.57
CA VAL A 89 2.72 3.80 -18.42
C VAL A 89 3.70 4.43 -19.42
N ASP A 90 4.92 4.73 -18.94
CA ASP A 90 6.04 5.23 -19.73
C ASP A 90 7.37 4.97 -19.01
N GLU A 91 8.43 5.72 -19.35
CA GLU A 91 9.78 5.50 -18.80
C GLU A 91 9.91 5.86 -17.32
N ASP A 92 9.06 6.76 -16.81
CA ASP A 92 9.14 7.29 -15.45
C ASP A 92 7.82 7.16 -14.64
N ARG A 93 6.78 6.56 -15.22
CA ARG A 93 5.49 6.32 -14.55
C ARG A 93 5.04 4.87 -14.67
N ALA A 94 4.44 4.39 -13.59
CA ALA A 94 3.83 3.06 -13.53
C ALA A 94 2.54 3.10 -12.71
N GLU A 95 1.67 2.14 -12.99
CA GLU A 95 0.45 1.88 -12.23
C GLU A 95 0.50 0.46 -11.68
N GLY A 96 -0.16 0.23 -10.56
CA GLY A 96 -0.21 -1.09 -9.96
C GLY A 96 -1.42 -1.32 -9.09
N ARG A 97 -1.72 -2.60 -8.90
CA ARG A 97 -2.80 -3.07 -8.03
C ARG A 97 -2.35 -4.29 -7.25
N CYS A 98 -2.89 -4.44 -6.06
CA CYS A 98 -2.82 -5.72 -5.33
C CYS A 98 -3.99 -5.86 -4.37
N TYR A 99 -4.28 -7.09 -3.99
CA TYR A 99 -5.22 -7.36 -2.90
C TYR A 99 -4.51 -7.23 -1.57
N LEU A 100 -5.20 -6.63 -0.59
CA LEU A 100 -4.77 -6.58 0.80
C LEU A 100 -5.57 -7.62 1.59
N ILE A 101 -4.84 -8.40 2.38
CA ILE A 101 -5.40 -9.38 3.32
C ILE A 101 -4.77 -9.06 4.68
N ASP A 102 -5.52 -8.41 5.56
CA ASP A 102 -5.04 -8.12 6.91
C ASP A 102 -5.40 -9.26 7.86
N LEU A 103 -4.38 -9.78 8.53
CA LEU A 103 -4.47 -10.91 9.44
C LEU A 103 -4.08 -10.47 10.85
N VAL A 104 -5.00 -10.59 11.81
CA VAL A 104 -4.74 -10.25 13.22
C VAL A 104 -3.93 -11.36 13.89
N THR A 105 -2.67 -11.07 14.17
CA THR A 105 -1.71 -12.04 14.73
C THR A 105 -1.86 -12.27 16.23
N THR A 106 -2.75 -11.54 16.90
CA THR A 106 -2.94 -11.59 18.35
C THR A 106 -4.20 -12.34 18.77
N ARG A 107 -5.04 -12.77 17.81
CA ARG A 107 -6.21 -13.60 18.08
C ARG A 107 -5.80 -15.04 18.38
N PRO A 108 -6.54 -15.74 19.24
CA PRO A 108 -6.31 -17.16 19.45
C PRO A 108 -6.65 -17.97 18.19
N PRO A 109 -6.05 -19.16 17.99
CA PRO A 109 -6.29 -19.99 16.80
C PRO A 109 -7.75 -20.42 16.58
N SER A 110 -8.58 -20.34 17.60
CA SER A 110 -10.03 -20.64 17.52
C SER A 110 -10.85 -19.51 16.89
N GLU A 111 -10.27 -18.34 16.69
CA GLU A 111 -10.94 -17.18 16.10
C GLU A 111 -10.43 -16.92 14.68
N SER A 112 -11.31 -16.32 13.83
CA SER A 112 -10.91 -15.90 12.49
C SER A 112 -9.78 -14.85 12.59
N PRO A 113 -8.66 -15.04 11.89
CA PRO A 113 -7.59 -14.06 11.87
C PRO A 113 -7.88 -12.85 10.98
N PHE A 114 -8.89 -12.92 10.12
CA PHE A 114 -9.16 -11.83 9.17
C PHE A 114 -9.60 -10.55 9.90
N LEU A 115 -8.99 -9.43 9.54
CA LEU A 115 -9.40 -8.11 9.95
C LEU A 115 -10.14 -7.41 8.81
N LEU A 116 -9.55 -7.41 7.63
CA LEU A 116 -10.03 -6.65 6.50
C LEU A 116 -9.54 -7.30 5.20
N LEU A 117 -10.35 -7.20 4.15
CA LEU A 117 -9.93 -7.40 2.76
C LEU A 117 -10.07 -6.09 2.02
N GLY A 118 -9.06 -5.77 1.21
CA GLY A 118 -9.02 -4.53 0.46
C GLY A 118 -8.30 -4.64 -0.86
N LEU A 119 -8.32 -3.55 -1.60
CA LEU A 119 -7.66 -3.39 -2.88
C LEU A 119 -6.81 -2.14 -2.85
N TYR A 120 -5.54 -2.27 -3.14
CA TYR A 120 -4.70 -1.14 -3.45
C TYR A 120 -4.74 -0.80 -4.94
N ALA A 121 -4.86 0.49 -5.24
CA ALA A 121 -4.58 1.07 -6.54
C ALA A 121 -3.49 2.11 -6.36
N ASP A 122 -2.39 1.94 -7.06
CA ASP A 122 -1.18 2.72 -6.89
C ASP A 122 -0.74 3.37 -8.20
N GLU A 123 -0.26 4.60 -8.09
CA GLU A 123 0.53 5.27 -9.12
C GLU A 123 1.96 5.46 -8.60
N TYR A 124 2.94 5.26 -9.47
CA TYR A 124 4.35 5.37 -9.15
C TYR A 124 5.06 6.32 -10.11
N ARG A 125 6.07 7.02 -9.60
CA ARG A 125 6.98 7.86 -10.39
C ARG A 125 8.43 7.47 -10.11
N LEU A 126 9.23 7.48 -11.18
CA LEU A 126 10.69 7.37 -11.08
C LEU A 126 11.27 8.75 -10.80
N MET A 127 11.92 8.92 -9.66
CA MET A 127 12.54 10.17 -9.22
C MET A 127 13.95 9.88 -8.71
N ASP A 128 14.93 10.56 -9.25
CA ASP A 128 16.35 10.39 -8.87
C ASP A 128 16.82 8.93 -8.87
N GLY A 129 16.34 8.16 -9.86
CA GLY A 129 16.67 6.74 -10.03
C GLY A 129 15.91 5.78 -9.10
N HIS A 130 14.92 6.27 -8.33
CA HIS A 130 14.12 5.49 -7.42
C HIS A 130 12.63 5.56 -7.76
N TRP A 131 11.98 4.40 -7.82
CA TRP A 131 10.52 4.33 -7.92
C TRP A 131 9.88 4.67 -6.58
N LEU A 132 8.96 5.63 -6.59
CA LEU A 132 8.23 6.12 -5.41
C LEU A 132 6.73 6.08 -5.68
N ILE A 133 5.93 5.84 -4.64
CA ILE A 133 4.48 5.96 -4.68
C ILE A 133 4.13 7.44 -4.85
N SER A 134 3.47 7.81 -5.94
CA SER A 134 2.93 9.15 -6.15
C SER A 134 1.47 9.26 -5.72
N ARG A 135 0.74 8.16 -5.79
CA ARG A 135 -0.61 8.03 -5.25
C ARG A 135 -0.86 6.61 -4.81
N THR A 136 -1.56 6.43 -3.72
CA THR A 136 -2.10 5.14 -3.30
C THR A 136 -3.54 5.32 -2.82
N ARG A 137 -4.39 4.38 -3.18
CA ARG A 137 -5.77 4.31 -2.69
C ARG A 137 -6.04 2.90 -2.17
N LEU A 138 -6.62 2.83 -0.98
CA LEU A 138 -7.11 1.58 -0.41
C LEU A 138 -8.64 1.58 -0.42
N ASP A 139 -9.22 0.67 -1.17
CA ASP A 139 -10.65 0.36 -1.11
C ASP A 139 -10.87 -0.88 -0.24
N VAL A 140 -11.55 -0.69 0.88
CA VAL A 140 -11.97 -1.80 1.74
C VAL A 140 -13.19 -2.45 1.11
N VAL A 141 -13.15 -3.78 0.92
CA VAL A 141 -14.25 -4.56 0.34
C VAL A 141 -14.92 -5.46 1.37
N TRP A 142 -14.28 -5.72 2.49
CA TRP A 142 -14.83 -6.48 3.62
C TRP A 142 -14.12 -6.04 4.93
N PRO A 143 -14.79 -5.98 6.11
CA PRO A 143 -16.17 -6.42 6.38
C PRO A 143 -17.23 -5.41 5.91
N GLN A 144 -16.89 -4.14 5.81
CA GLN A 144 -17.79 -3.09 5.34
C GLN A 144 -17.10 -2.31 4.23
N PRO A 145 -17.66 -2.30 3.03
CA PRO A 145 -17.11 -1.53 1.94
C PRO A 145 -17.04 -0.03 2.29
N ASN A 146 -15.90 0.60 1.98
CA ASN A 146 -15.78 2.05 2.06
C ASN A 146 -16.12 2.69 0.71
N GLY A 147 -16.12 4.01 0.65
CA GLY A 147 -16.50 4.91 -0.45
C GLY A 147 -16.63 4.41 -1.89
N GLY A 148 -15.99 3.33 -2.26
CA GLY A 148 -16.12 2.65 -3.54
C GLY A 148 -17.34 1.72 -3.66
N GLY A 149 -18.23 1.69 -2.65
CA GLY A 149 -19.40 0.81 -2.65
C GLY A 149 -19.07 -0.69 -2.56
N GLY A 150 -17.82 -1.02 -2.29
CA GLY A 150 -17.34 -2.40 -2.25
C GLY A 150 -17.13 -3.05 -3.63
N ASP A 151 -17.31 -2.29 -4.69
CA ASP A 151 -17.00 -2.77 -6.05
C ASP A 151 -15.48 -2.77 -6.26
N PRO A 152 -14.84 -3.93 -6.37
CA PRO A 152 -13.39 -4.04 -6.55
C PRO A 152 -12.86 -3.35 -7.80
N GLY A 153 -13.71 -3.13 -8.81
CA GLY A 153 -13.34 -2.45 -10.04
C GLY A 153 -13.62 -0.95 -10.02
N ASN A 154 -14.40 -0.45 -9.06
CA ASN A 154 -14.89 0.93 -9.09
C ASN A 154 -13.77 1.94 -8.86
N GLY A 155 -13.52 2.78 -9.87
CA GLY A 155 -12.48 3.79 -9.83
C GLY A 155 -11.03 3.26 -9.79
N LEU A 156 -10.82 1.97 -10.04
CA LEU A 156 -9.52 1.35 -10.19
C LEU A 156 -9.25 1.04 -11.66
N VAL A 157 -7.99 1.20 -12.07
CA VAL A 157 -7.56 0.75 -13.39
C VAL A 157 -7.54 -0.77 -13.40
N LEU A 158 -8.25 -1.38 -14.34
CA LEU A 158 -8.26 -2.82 -14.53
C LEU A 158 -7.15 -3.23 -15.51
N PRO A 159 -6.48 -4.38 -15.30
CA PRO A 159 -5.56 -4.94 -16.28
C PRO A 159 -6.29 -5.19 -17.61
N ASN A 160 -5.65 -4.84 -18.73
CA ASN A 160 -6.14 -5.14 -20.09
C ASN A 160 -5.89 -6.59 -20.46
#